data_7475af188e5c39edf676b8c5b8fca3f2
#
_entry.id   7475af188e5c39edf676b8c5b8fca3f2
#
_cell.length_a   1.000
_cell.length_b   1.000
_cell.length_c   1.000
_cell.angle_alpha   90.00
_cell.angle_beta   90.00
_cell.angle_gamma   90.00
#
_symmetry.space_group_name_H-M   'P 1'
#
loop_
_entity.id
_entity.type
_entity.pdbx_description
1 polymer ?
#
loop_
_entity_poly.entity_id
_entity_poly.type
_entity_poly.pdbx_seq_one_letter_code
_entity_poly.pdbx_strand_id
1 'polypeptide(L)'
;LGEYDIAYQQFIKAECMTDQFGSFQCLLDSENPYRVDVITQFYKQHQSDVQVMDKWFSAQCISSVSSVENVRSLMQHELFSMTNPNRIRSVIGSFSQNSIQFHCQEGYQLLTEVIIELDQLNPQIAARFAGIYNHWRRFTAQYSKLQESQLNSIIHSDNLSKDVYEIIHSALKGKV
;
A
#
# COMPACT_ATOMS: atom_id res chain seq x y z
N LEU A 1 15.34 -23.29 -19.46
CA LEU A 1 14.53 -22.12 -19.13
C LEU A 1 14.85 -21.68 -17.71
N GLY A 2 15.13 -20.41 -17.50
CA GLY A 2 15.29 -19.83 -16.16
C GLY A 2 13.98 -19.81 -15.39
N GLU A 3 14.04 -19.62 -14.08
CA GLU A 3 12.86 -19.59 -13.20
C GLU A 3 11.83 -18.52 -13.66
N TYR A 4 12.30 -17.33 -14.01
CA TYR A 4 11.44 -16.25 -14.52
C TYR A 4 10.87 -16.53 -15.92
N ASP A 5 11.57 -17.30 -16.76
CA ASP A 5 11.05 -17.69 -18.07
C ASP A 5 9.80 -18.56 -17.92
N ILE A 6 9.77 -19.46 -16.95
CA ILE A 6 8.62 -20.33 -16.67
C ILE A 6 7.42 -19.47 -16.24
N ALA A 7 7.61 -18.56 -15.29
CA ALA A 7 6.55 -17.67 -14.82
C ALA A 7 6.04 -16.74 -15.95
N TYR A 8 6.95 -16.22 -16.78
CA TYR A 8 6.57 -15.39 -17.92
C TYR A 8 5.77 -16.16 -18.97
N GLN A 9 6.20 -17.41 -19.31
CA GLN A 9 5.42 -18.26 -20.22
C GLN A 9 4.04 -18.61 -19.68
N GLN A 10 3.91 -18.82 -18.37
CA GLN A 10 2.63 -19.03 -17.72
C GLN A 10 1.75 -17.76 -17.81
N PHE A 11 2.32 -16.59 -17.57
CA PHE A 11 1.61 -15.31 -17.68
C PHE A 11 1.03 -15.10 -19.08
N ILE A 12 1.83 -15.35 -20.12
CA ILE A 12 1.43 -15.15 -21.53
C ILE A 12 0.39 -16.18 -21.99
N LYS A 13 0.49 -17.44 -21.49
CA LYS A 13 -0.38 -18.54 -21.93
C LYS A 13 -1.58 -18.77 -21.02
N ALA A 14 -1.74 -17.97 -19.96
CA ALA A 14 -2.83 -18.15 -19.02
C ALA A 14 -4.20 -17.98 -19.67
N GLU A 15 -5.05 -18.99 -19.49
CA GLU A 15 -6.43 -18.99 -20.00
C GLU A 15 -7.44 -18.51 -18.92
N CYS A 16 -6.99 -18.32 -17.69
CA CYS A 16 -7.82 -17.82 -16.62
C CYS A 16 -7.09 -16.77 -15.76
N MET A 17 -7.87 -15.92 -15.09
CA MET A 17 -7.35 -14.85 -14.23
C MET A 17 -6.49 -15.38 -13.08
N THR A 18 -6.81 -16.54 -12.51
CA THR A 18 -6.06 -17.12 -11.38
C THR A 18 -4.62 -17.42 -11.77
N ASP A 19 -4.43 -18.08 -12.91
CA ASP A 19 -3.10 -18.46 -13.40
C ASP A 19 -2.31 -17.23 -13.86
N GLN A 20 -2.98 -16.30 -14.57
CA GLN A 20 -2.35 -15.07 -15.01
C GLN A 20 -1.92 -14.20 -13.84
N PHE A 21 -2.80 -14.01 -12.85
CA PHE A 21 -2.49 -13.17 -11.70
C PHE A 21 -1.44 -13.80 -10.79
N GLY A 22 -1.45 -15.13 -10.62
CA GLY A 22 -0.43 -15.83 -9.86
C GLY A 22 0.97 -15.68 -10.46
N SER A 23 1.11 -15.87 -11.78
CA SER A 23 2.37 -15.67 -12.48
C SER A 23 2.78 -14.20 -12.53
N PHE A 24 1.83 -13.26 -12.64
CA PHE A 24 2.05 -11.82 -12.50
C PHE A 24 2.68 -11.47 -11.15
N GLN A 25 2.10 -11.97 -10.04
CA GLN A 25 2.65 -11.74 -8.70
C GLN A 25 4.07 -12.29 -8.54
N CYS A 26 4.34 -13.50 -9.03
CA CYS A 26 5.69 -14.06 -9.00
C CYS A 26 6.71 -13.17 -9.72
N LEU A 27 6.35 -12.62 -10.89
CA LEU A 27 7.22 -11.75 -11.66
C LEU A 27 7.37 -10.35 -11.05
N LEU A 28 6.40 -9.91 -10.24
CA LEU A 28 6.50 -8.65 -9.50
C LEU A 28 7.40 -8.72 -8.27
N ASP A 29 7.54 -9.88 -7.66
CA ASP A 29 8.17 -10.04 -6.35
C ASP A 29 9.71 -10.11 -6.39
N SER A 30 10.30 -9.80 -7.53
CA SER A 30 11.75 -9.76 -7.72
C SER A 30 12.14 -8.83 -8.87
N GLU A 31 13.39 -8.38 -8.88
CA GLU A 31 13.97 -7.73 -10.04
C GLU A 31 14.27 -8.78 -11.12
N ASN A 32 13.63 -8.65 -12.27
CA ASN A 32 13.79 -9.55 -13.41
C ASN A 32 13.46 -8.83 -14.73
N PRO A 33 13.91 -9.36 -15.88
CA PRO A 33 13.73 -8.70 -17.19
C PRO A 33 12.28 -8.52 -17.62
N TYR A 34 11.35 -9.32 -17.09
CA TYR A 34 9.95 -9.33 -17.51
C TYR A 34 9.04 -8.41 -16.67
N ARG A 35 9.53 -7.93 -15.52
CA ARG A 35 8.73 -7.18 -14.55
C ARG A 35 7.98 -5.99 -15.17
N VAL A 36 8.67 -5.14 -15.90
CA VAL A 36 8.07 -3.94 -16.51
C VAL A 36 7.09 -4.31 -17.62
N ASP A 37 7.42 -5.34 -18.37
CA ASP A 37 6.59 -5.81 -19.48
C ASP A 37 5.26 -6.39 -18.97
N VAL A 38 5.28 -7.25 -17.95
CA VAL A 38 4.05 -7.84 -17.40
C VAL A 38 3.16 -6.81 -16.71
N ILE A 39 3.73 -5.80 -16.05
CA ILE A 39 2.97 -4.67 -15.49
C ILE A 39 2.18 -3.96 -16.60
N THR A 40 2.86 -3.67 -17.70
CA THR A 40 2.28 -2.96 -18.84
C THR A 40 1.24 -3.81 -19.57
N GLN A 41 1.53 -5.07 -19.81
CA GLN A 41 0.60 -5.98 -20.51
C GLN A 41 -0.66 -6.22 -19.69
N PHE A 42 -0.52 -6.51 -18.38
CA PHE A 42 -1.66 -6.72 -17.49
C PHE A 42 -2.55 -5.49 -17.43
N TYR A 43 -1.96 -4.29 -17.28
CA TYR A 43 -2.71 -3.03 -17.34
C TYR A 43 -3.50 -2.88 -18.65
N LYS A 44 -2.84 -2.99 -19.81
CA LYS A 44 -3.48 -2.84 -21.12
C LYS A 44 -4.63 -3.83 -21.32
N GLN A 45 -4.49 -5.05 -20.82
CA GLN A 45 -5.48 -6.10 -20.97
C GLN A 45 -6.71 -5.88 -20.10
N HIS A 46 -6.53 -5.32 -18.90
CA HIS A 46 -7.58 -5.29 -17.86
C HIS A 46 -7.97 -3.89 -17.39
N GLN A 47 -7.47 -2.81 -18.01
CA GLN A 47 -7.69 -1.42 -17.54
C GLN A 47 -9.15 -1.01 -17.43
N SER A 48 -10.06 -1.66 -18.14
CA SER A 48 -11.51 -1.42 -18.06
C SER A 48 -12.20 -2.10 -16.89
N ASP A 49 -11.55 -3.07 -16.22
CA ASP A 49 -12.10 -3.78 -15.07
C ASP A 49 -11.58 -3.16 -13.76
N VAL A 50 -12.47 -2.46 -13.07
CA VAL A 50 -12.14 -1.73 -11.82
C VAL A 50 -11.61 -2.66 -10.74
N GLN A 51 -12.16 -3.88 -10.61
CA GLN A 51 -11.76 -4.83 -9.56
C GLN A 51 -10.40 -5.47 -9.88
N VAL A 52 -10.13 -5.73 -11.15
CA VAL A 52 -8.83 -6.24 -11.59
C VAL A 52 -7.76 -5.16 -11.43
N MET A 53 -8.10 -3.88 -11.67
CA MET A 53 -7.17 -2.79 -11.43
C MET A 53 -6.85 -2.60 -9.94
N ASP A 54 -7.78 -2.86 -9.01
CA ASP A 54 -7.47 -2.89 -7.59
C ASP A 54 -6.41 -3.96 -7.25
N LYS A 55 -6.49 -5.14 -7.89
CA LYS A 55 -5.47 -6.20 -7.75
C LYS A 55 -4.13 -5.80 -8.36
N TRP A 56 -4.14 -5.13 -9.53
CA TRP A 56 -2.93 -4.64 -10.20
C TRP A 56 -2.16 -3.64 -9.33
N PHE A 57 -2.85 -2.69 -8.68
CA PHE A 57 -2.26 -1.77 -7.73
C PHE A 57 -1.71 -2.53 -6.49
N SER A 58 -2.53 -3.39 -5.92
CA SER A 58 -2.20 -4.13 -4.70
C SER A 58 -0.96 -5.00 -4.87
N ALA A 59 -0.86 -5.74 -5.97
CA ALA A 59 0.26 -6.61 -6.26
C ALA A 59 1.59 -5.84 -6.37
N GLN A 60 1.58 -4.65 -6.97
CA GLN A 60 2.77 -3.81 -7.05
C GLN A 60 3.19 -3.26 -5.69
N CYS A 61 2.23 -2.86 -4.85
CA CYS A 61 2.51 -2.29 -3.53
C CYS A 61 3.02 -3.32 -2.51
N ILE A 62 2.56 -4.58 -2.60
CA ILE A 62 2.95 -5.64 -1.67
C ILE A 62 4.25 -6.37 -2.08
N SER A 63 4.70 -6.16 -3.30
CA SER A 63 5.94 -6.77 -3.82
C SER A 63 7.14 -6.45 -2.93
N SER A 64 7.99 -7.44 -2.69
CA SER A 64 9.20 -7.32 -1.87
C SER A 64 10.22 -6.29 -2.40
N VAL A 65 10.15 -5.96 -3.69
CA VAL A 65 10.99 -4.95 -4.35
C VAL A 65 10.26 -3.62 -4.59
N SER A 66 9.07 -3.44 -4.01
CA SER A 66 8.37 -2.16 -4.06
C SER A 66 9.09 -1.12 -3.19
N SER A 67 9.07 0.14 -3.61
CA SER A 67 9.59 1.24 -2.80
C SER A 67 8.52 2.28 -2.50
N VAL A 68 8.80 3.20 -1.57
CA VAL A 68 7.91 4.34 -1.30
C VAL A 68 7.70 5.19 -2.56
N GLU A 69 8.75 5.37 -3.38
CA GLU A 69 8.67 6.10 -4.65
C GLU A 69 7.74 5.40 -5.64
N ASN A 70 7.80 4.06 -5.73
CA ASN A 70 6.87 3.30 -6.56
C ASN A 70 5.43 3.51 -6.11
N VAL A 71 5.17 3.48 -4.80
CA VAL A 71 3.82 3.73 -4.25
C VAL A 71 3.36 5.15 -4.55
N ARG A 72 4.23 6.16 -4.36
CA ARG A 72 3.91 7.56 -4.73
C ARG A 72 3.62 7.70 -6.22
N SER A 73 4.36 7.02 -7.09
CA SER A 73 4.08 6.99 -8.53
C SER A 73 2.71 6.37 -8.85
N LEU A 74 2.35 5.29 -8.16
CA LEU A 74 1.03 4.67 -8.31
C LEU A 74 -0.11 5.58 -7.82
N MET A 75 0.14 6.42 -6.81
CA MET A 75 -0.82 7.44 -6.36
C MET A 75 -1.00 8.59 -7.37
N GLN A 76 -0.08 8.77 -8.32
CA GLN A 76 -0.22 9.74 -9.42
C GLN A 76 -0.84 9.12 -10.68
N HIS A 77 -1.14 7.83 -10.66
CA HIS A 77 -1.74 7.15 -11.81
C HIS A 77 -3.18 7.63 -12.04
N GLU A 78 -3.59 7.76 -13.32
CA GLU A 78 -4.91 8.26 -13.71
C GLU A 78 -6.10 7.51 -13.10
N LEU A 79 -5.93 6.23 -12.79
CA LEU A 79 -6.95 5.41 -12.14
C LEU A 79 -6.93 5.50 -10.61
N PHE A 80 -5.97 6.22 -10.01
CA PHE A 80 -5.94 6.42 -8.56
C PHE A 80 -6.85 7.58 -8.15
N SER A 81 -7.52 7.43 -7.02
CA SER A 81 -8.32 8.50 -6.42
C SER A 81 -8.38 8.33 -4.90
N MET A 82 -8.05 9.38 -4.16
CA MET A 82 -8.20 9.46 -2.71
C MET A 82 -9.65 9.40 -2.24
N THR A 83 -10.62 9.64 -3.11
CA THR A 83 -12.04 9.53 -2.80
C THR A 83 -12.60 8.11 -3.00
N ASN A 84 -11.82 7.21 -3.63
CA ASN A 84 -12.23 5.82 -3.83
C ASN A 84 -11.64 4.91 -2.75
N PRO A 85 -12.47 4.40 -1.80
CA PRO A 85 -11.97 3.59 -0.68
C PRO A 85 -11.26 2.30 -1.10
N ASN A 86 -11.68 1.66 -2.19
CA ASN A 86 -11.06 0.44 -2.68
C ASN A 86 -9.68 0.75 -3.27
N ARG A 87 -9.56 1.87 -3.98
CA ARG A 87 -8.30 2.30 -4.56
C ARG A 87 -7.26 2.64 -3.49
N ILE A 88 -7.67 3.33 -2.42
CA ILE A 88 -6.78 3.62 -1.28
C ILE A 88 -6.35 2.32 -0.60
N ARG A 89 -7.27 1.38 -0.38
CA ARG A 89 -6.92 0.08 0.22
C ARG A 89 -5.96 -0.71 -0.66
N SER A 90 -6.15 -0.70 -1.98
CA SER A 90 -5.29 -1.44 -2.91
C SER A 90 -3.88 -0.85 -3.00
N VAL A 91 -3.69 0.43 -2.75
CA VAL A 91 -2.37 1.08 -2.75
C VAL A 91 -1.81 1.14 -1.32
N ILE A 92 -2.37 2.00 -0.48
CA ILE A 92 -1.82 2.27 0.85
C ILE A 92 -2.04 1.09 1.82
N GLY A 93 -3.23 0.46 1.75
CA GLY A 93 -3.52 -0.73 2.57
C GLY A 93 -2.59 -1.89 2.25
N SER A 94 -2.31 -2.15 0.99
CA SER A 94 -1.38 -3.20 0.58
C SER A 94 0.06 -2.86 0.93
N PHE A 95 0.50 -1.61 0.70
CA PHE A 95 1.84 -1.19 1.07
C PHE A 95 2.08 -1.27 2.58
N SER A 96 1.11 -0.92 3.40
CA SER A 96 1.22 -1.02 4.86
C SER A 96 1.37 -2.46 5.39
N GLN A 97 1.02 -3.46 4.56
CA GLN A 97 1.22 -4.88 4.86
C GLN A 97 2.56 -5.41 4.33
N ASN A 98 3.30 -4.62 3.58
CA ASN A 98 4.61 -4.98 3.07
C ASN A 98 5.65 -4.94 4.20
N SER A 99 5.93 -6.08 4.81
CA SER A 99 6.82 -6.18 5.97
C SER A 99 8.29 -5.82 5.67
N ILE A 100 8.68 -5.81 4.39
CA ILE A 100 10.05 -5.53 3.96
C ILE A 100 10.23 -4.03 3.69
N GLN A 101 9.27 -3.40 3.00
CA GLN A 101 9.45 -2.06 2.45
C GLN A 101 8.72 -0.97 3.24
N PHE A 102 7.66 -1.32 3.98
CA PHE A 102 6.87 -0.34 4.71
C PHE A 102 7.55 0.16 6.00
N HIS A 103 8.26 -0.72 6.72
CA HIS A 103 8.83 -0.40 8.03
C HIS A 103 10.12 0.42 7.91
N CYS A 104 10.00 1.65 7.42
CA CYS A 104 11.06 2.66 7.32
C CYS A 104 10.47 4.04 7.62
N GLN A 105 11.32 5.05 7.76
CA GLN A 105 10.90 6.42 8.04
C GLN A 105 9.96 6.94 6.95
N GLU A 106 10.33 6.76 5.69
CA GLU A 106 9.58 7.23 4.52
C GLU A 106 8.22 6.52 4.38
N GLY A 107 8.16 5.22 4.71
CA GLY A 107 6.91 4.45 4.70
C GLY A 107 5.92 4.93 5.75
N TYR A 108 6.39 5.18 6.95
CA TYR A 108 5.53 5.75 8.00
C TYR A 108 5.14 7.20 7.70
N GLN A 109 6.03 8.00 7.12
CA GLN A 109 5.73 9.37 6.70
C GLN A 109 4.64 9.38 5.61
N LEU A 110 4.76 8.53 4.59
CA LEU A 110 3.73 8.38 3.55
C LEU A 110 2.37 8.03 4.15
N LEU A 111 2.31 7.07 5.08
CA LEU A 111 1.05 6.72 5.73
C LEU A 111 0.47 7.90 6.52
N THR A 112 1.29 8.66 7.22
CA THR A 112 0.88 9.85 7.98
C THR A 112 0.30 10.93 7.07
N GLU A 113 0.97 11.25 5.97
CA GLU A 113 0.50 12.20 4.95
C GLU A 113 -0.88 11.78 4.42
N VAL A 114 -1.02 10.49 4.08
CA VAL A 114 -2.29 9.94 3.60
C VAL A 114 -3.39 10.01 4.65
N ILE A 115 -3.11 9.69 5.92
CA ILE A 115 -4.11 9.78 6.99
C ILE A 115 -4.61 11.23 7.14
N ILE A 116 -3.71 12.21 7.16
CA ILE A 116 -4.07 13.63 7.33
C ILE A 116 -4.91 14.13 6.14
N GLU A 117 -4.51 13.81 4.91
CA GLU A 117 -5.27 14.18 3.72
C GLU A 117 -6.64 13.50 3.68
N LEU A 118 -6.65 12.20 3.95
CA LEU A 118 -7.85 11.38 3.92
C LEU A 118 -8.86 11.76 5.02
N ASP A 119 -8.38 12.26 6.15
CA ASP A 119 -9.24 12.72 7.25
C ASP A 119 -10.14 13.90 6.85
N GLN A 120 -9.67 14.74 5.94
CA GLN A 120 -10.47 15.83 5.37
C GLN A 120 -11.51 15.34 4.36
N LEU A 121 -11.31 14.16 3.77
CA LEU A 121 -12.18 13.59 2.73
C LEU A 121 -13.13 12.54 3.30
N ASN A 122 -12.64 11.65 4.15
CA ASN A 122 -13.38 10.54 4.75
C ASN A 122 -12.77 10.12 6.10
N PRO A 123 -13.19 10.74 7.21
CA PRO A 123 -12.66 10.48 8.55
C PRO A 123 -12.73 9.01 8.98
N GLN A 124 -13.77 8.28 8.59
CA GLN A 124 -13.92 6.87 8.97
C GLN A 124 -12.86 5.99 8.32
N ILE A 125 -12.50 6.28 7.07
CA ILE A 125 -11.44 5.54 6.37
C ILE A 125 -10.07 5.96 6.93
N ALA A 126 -9.86 7.24 7.16
CA ALA A 126 -8.64 7.76 7.79
C ALA A 126 -8.39 7.11 9.16
N ALA A 127 -9.42 6.99 10.00
CA ALA A 127 -9.35 6.33 11.30
C ALA A 127 -8.94 4.84 11.18
N ARG A 128 -9.41 4.13 10.14
CA ARG A 128 -8.98 2.75 9.88
C ARG A 128 -7.49 2.66 9.55
N PHE A 129 -6.96 3.59 8.76
CA PHE A 129 -5.52 3.66 8.46
C PHE A 129 -4.71 4.12 9.68
N ALA A 130 -5.23 5.03 10.48
CA ALA A 130 -4.63 5.41 11.77
C ALA A 130 -4.47 4.21 12.70
N GLY A 131 -5.40 3.24 12.66
CA GLY A 131 -5.34 1.98 13.40
C GLY A 131 -4.12 1.11 13.10
N ILE A 132 -3.41 1.31 11.99
CA ILE A 132 -2.16 0.61 11.68
C ILE A 132 -1.10 0.88 12.75
N TYR A 133 -1.12 2.05 13.35
CA TYR A 133 -0.22 2.43 14.44
C TYR A 133 -0.57 1.85 15.81
N ASN A 134 -1.70 1.18 16.00
CA ASN A 134 -2.16 0.71 17.32
C ASN A 134 -1.13 -0.17 18.07
N HIS A 135 -0.32 -0.92 17.32
CA HIS A 135 0.66 -1.83 17.89
C HIS A 135 2.11 -1.33 17.86
N TRP A 136 2.32 -0.02 17.65
CA TRP A 136 3.64 0.57 17.48
C TRP A 136 4.66 0.23 18.59
N ARG A 137 4.20 0.06 19.83
CA ARG A 137 5.07 -0.30 20.98
C ARG A 137 5.59 -1.74 20.92
N ARG A 138 5.03 -2.60 20.05
CA ARG A 138 5.50 -3.98 19.87
C ARG A 138 6.72 -4.10 18.95
N PHE A 139 7.05 -3.04 18.26
CA PHE A 139 8.22 -3.00 17.39
C PHE A 139 9.50 -2.71 18.19
N THR A 140 10.66 -2.93 17.57
CA THR A 140 11.95 -2.56 18.16
C THR A 140 12.01 -1.07 18.46
N ALA A 141 12.90 -0.66 19.37
CA ALA A 141 13.02 0.73 19.80
C ALA A 141 13.23 1.71 18.62
N GLN A 142 13.91 1.29 17.56
CA GLN A 142 14.12 2.10 16.35
C GLN A 142 12.78 2.39 15.65
N TYR A 143 12.01 1.35 15.33
CA TYR A 143 10.72 1.51 14.63
C TYR A 143 9.66 2.15 15.52
N SER A 144 9.64 1.83 16.81
CA SER A 144 8.72 2.46 17.78
C SER A 144 8.91 3.97 17.83
N LYS A 145 10.14 4.47 17.88
CA LYS A 145 10.43 5.91 17.88
C LYS A 145 9.98 6.59 16.59
N LEU A 146 10.19 5.95 15.43
CA LEU A 146 9.72 6.48 14.14
C LEU A 146 8.19 6.59 14.13
N GLN A 147 7.50 5.54 14.55
CA GLN A 147 6.03 5.53 14.59
C GLN A 147 5.48 6.52 15.63
N GLU A 148 6.12 6.64 16.80
CA GLU A 148 5.74 7.63 17.83
C GLU A 148 5.85 9.06 17.30
N SER A 149 6.90 9.36 16.53
CA SER A 149 7.04 10.67 15.88
C SER A 149 5.88 10.95 14.92
N GLN A 150 5.47 9.94 14.13
CA GLN A 150 4.35 10.08 13.20
C GLN A 150 3.00 10.25 13.93
N LEU A 151 2.77 9.48 14.99
CA LEU A 151 1.58 9.63 15.84
C LEU A 151 1.48 11.04 16.42
N ASN A 152 2.61 11.61 16.89
CA ASN A 152 2.66 12.98 17.38
C ASN A 152 2.42 14.01 16.25
N SER A 153 2.89 13.76 15.04
CA SER A 153 2.58 14.62 13.89
C SER A 153 1.10 14.64 13.56
N ILE A 154 0.44 13.47 13.58
CA ILE A 154 -1.00 13.37 13.31
C ILE A 154 -1.80 14.10 14.38
N ILE A 155 -1.55 13.84 15.69
CA ILE A 155 -2.37 14.39 16.77
C ILE A 155 -2.28 15.92 16.87
N HIS A 156 -1.22 16.51 16.34
CA HIS A 156 -1.02 17.96 16.33
C HIS A 156 -1.35 18.59 14.96
N SER A 157 -1.90 17.81 14.00
CA SER A 157 -2.34 18.37 12.73
C SER A 157 -3.60 19.22 12.89
N ASP A 158 -3.73 20.23 12.04
CA ASP A 158 -4.89 21.12 12.04
C ASP A 158 -6.17 20.38 11.59
N ASN A 159 -7.29 20.72 12.17
CA ASN A 159 -8.64 20.22 11.82
C ASN A 159 -8.79 18.69 11.86
N LEU A 160 -8.08 18.03 12.77
CA LEU A 160 -8.18 16.59 12.94
C LEU A 160 -9.60 16.19 13.37
N SER A 161 -10.18 15.20 12.66
CA SER A 161 -11.51 14.68 13.01
C SER A 161 -11.49 13.98 14.37
N LYS A 162 -12.66 13.88 14.99
CA LYS A 162 -12.83 13.13 16.25
C LYS A 162 -12.46 11.67 16.09
N ASP A 163 -12.81 11.06 14.97
CA ASP A 163 -12.57 9.63 14.69
C ASP A 163 -11.08 9.31 14.66
N VAL A 164 -10.28 10.09 13.92
CA VAL A 164 -8.82 9.92 13.89
C VAL A 164 -8.18 10.29 15.22
N TYR A 165 -8.62 11.40 15.85
CA TYR A 165 -8.11 11.82 17.15
C TYR A 165 -8.25 10.72 18.20
N GLU A 166 -9.41 10.09 18.32
CA GLU A 166 -9.65 9.04 19.30
C GLU A 166 -8.72 7.83 19.12
N ILE A 167 -8.48 7.39 17.89
CA ILE A 167 -7.57 6.28 17.58
C ILE A 167 -6.13 6.65 17.95
N ILE A 168 -5.63 7.78 17.47
CA ILE A 168 -4.24 8.22 17.71
C ILE A 168 -3.99 8.47 19.20
N HIS A 169 -4.93 9.14 19.88
CA HIS A 169 -4.83 9.41 21.32
C HIS A 169 -4.83 8.11 22.16
N SER A 170 -5.65 7.13 21.78
CA SER A 170 -5.67 5.81 22.41
C SER A 170 -4.35 5.07 22.20
N ALA A 171 -3.81 5.08 20.98
CA ALA A 171 -2.52 4.48 20.66
C ALA A 171 -1.38 5.11 21.46
N LEU A 172 -1.34 6.44 21.60
CA LEU A 172 -0.33 7.15 22.39
C LEU A 172 -0.46 6.90 23.91
N LYS A 173 -1.68 6.71 24.44
CA LYS A 173 -1.89 6.40 25.86
C LYS A 173 -1.65 4.93 26.24
N GLY A 174 -1.44 4.05 25.28
CA GLY A 174 -1.23 2.62 25.55
C GLY A 174 -2.47 1.87 26.02
N LYS A 175 -3.66 2.33 25.65
CA LYS A 175 -4.95 1.71 25.98
C LYS A 175 -5.52 0.86 24.83
N VAL A 176 -4.65 0.26 24.01
CA VAL A 176 -5.07 -0.64 22.92
C VAL A 176 -4.67 -2.07 23.23
#